data_bfa0ef9cb6d85138a19ecd1dca95a9f0
#
_entry.id   bfa0ef9cb6d85138a19ecd1dca95a9f0
#
_cell.length_a   1.000
_cell.length_b   1.000
_cell.length_c   1.000
_cell.angle_alpha   90.00
_cell.angle_beta   90.00
_cell.angle_gamma   90.00
#
_symmetry.space_group_name_H-M   'P 1'
#
loop_
_entity.id
_entity.type
_entity.pdbx_description
1 polymer ?
#
loop_
_entity_poly.entity_id
_entity_poly.type
_entity_poly.pdbx_seq_one_letter_code
_entity_poly.pdbx_strand_id
1 'polypeptide(L)'
;MLPNRTTSTLIVKKKFILEQLKSDYQEIISNKKLHIDVKNRALSSLMSQIEWEFNLPLESSKLTEEQRTSEELKLYIEISSSRDFTDPWYNE
;
A
#
# COMPACT_ATOMS: atom_id res chain seq x y z
N MET A 1 -14.21 -29.74 -4.70
CA MET A 1 -14.60 -29.19 -3.42
C MET A 1 -13.45 -28.53 -2.71
N LEU A 2 -12.40 -29.24 -2.52
CA LEU A 2 -11.22 -28.66 -1.87
C LEU A 2 -10.61 -27.48 -2.61
N PRO A 3 -10.58 -27.47 -3.96
CA PRO A 3 -10.03 -26.33 -4.67
C PRO A 3 -10.74 -25.02 -4.36
N ASN A 4 -12.06 -25.08 -4.22
CA ASN A 4 -12.81 -23.87 -3.89
C ASN A 4 -12.48 -23.38 -2.50
N ARG A 5 -12.25 -24.30 -1.60
CA ARG A 5 -11.89 -23.96 -0.23
C ARG A 5 -10.55 -23.24 -0.19
N THR A 6 -9.58 -23.76 -0.93
CA THR A 6 -8.27 -23.15 -0.99
C THR A 6 -8.34 -21.73 -1.57
N THR A 7 -9.11 -21.55 -2.62
CA THR A 7 -9.29 -20.25 -3.25
C THR A 7 -9.93 -19.27 -2.27
N SER A 8 -10.94 -19.71 -1.54
CA SER A 8 -11.61 -18.86 -0.56
C SER A 8 -10.64 -18.43 0.53
N THR A 9 -9.78 -19.33 0.97
CA THR A 9 -8.81 -19.02 2.01
C THR A 9 -7.84 -17.93 1.53
N LEU A 10 -7.38 -18.04 0.29
CA LEU A 10 -6.48 -17.03 -0.28
C LEU A 10 -7.15 -15.67 -0.39
N ILE A 11 -8.40 -15.64 -0.80
CA ILE A 11 -9.15 -14.38 -0.93
C ILE A 11 -9.32 -13.73 0.43
N VAL A 12 -9.68 -14.52 1.43
CA VAL A 12 -9.86 -14.00 2.80
C VAL A 12 -8.55 -13.46 3.34
N LYS A 13 -7.45 -14.19 3.11
CA LYS A 13 -6.14 -13.77 3.59
C LYS A 13 -5.72 -12.46 2.95
N LYS A 14 -5.92 -12.32 1.65
CA LYS A 14 -5.59 -11.10 0.94
C LYS A 14 -6.37 -9.91 1.49
N LYS A 15 -7.66 -10.11 1.71
CA LYS A 15 -8.52 -9.07 2.25
C LYS A 15 -8.09 -8.67 3.66
N PHE A 16 -7.70 -9.64 4.47
CA PHE A 16 -7.22 -9.38 5.82
C PHE A 16 -5.96 -8.54 5.80
N ILE A 17 -5.03 -8.87 4.94
CA ILE A 17 -3.78 -8.12 4.80
C ILE A 17 -4.08 -6.69 4.37
N LEU A 18 -4.98 -6.52 3.42
CA LEU A 18 -5.35 -5.20 2.93
C LEU A 18 -5.97 -4.34 4.02
N GLU A 19 -6.86 -4.95 4.83
CA GLU A 19 -7.48 -4.26 5.95
C GLU A 19 -6.46 -3.83 6.98
N GLN A 20 -5.48 -4.68 7.24
CA GLN A 20 -4.42 -4.37 8.19
C GLN A 20 -3.58 -3.19 7.68
N LEU A 21 -3.26 -3.20 6.40
CA LEU A 21 -2.48 -2.12 5.81
C LEU A 21 -3.25 -0.80 5.84
N LYS A 22 -4.54 -0.85 5.59
CA LYS A 22 -5.38 0.35 5.68
C LYS A 22 -5.39 0.90 7.10
N SER A 23 -5.47 0.01 8.08
CA SER A 23 -5.46 0.40 9.48
C SER A 23 -4.13 1.06 9.85
N ASP A 24 -3.04 0.47 9.42
CA ASP A 24 -1.71 1.03 9.68
C ASP A 24 -1.57 2.41 9.04
N TYR A 25 -2.06 2.54 7.82
CA TYR A 25 -2.03 3.81 7.11
C TYR A 25 -2.81 4.88 7.87
N GLN A 26 -4.03 4.56 8.30
CA GLN A 26 -4.85 5.50 9.06
C GLN A 26 -4.19 5.92 10.35
N GLU A 27 -3.52 4.99 11.01
CA GLU A 27 -2.82 5.28 12.25
C GLU A 27 -1.69 6.26 12.03
N ILE A 28 -0.95 6.06 10.94
CA ILE A 28 0.19 6.94 10.62
C ILE A 28 -0.28 8.35 10.30
N ILE A 29 -1.29 8.49 9.44
CA ILE A 29 -1.73 9.82 9.03
C ILE A 29 -2.50 10.54 10.13
N SER A 30 -3.05 9.80 11.09
CA SER A 30 -3.77 10.41 12.22
C SER A 30 -2.83 10.88 13.31
N ASN A 31 -1.62 10.40 13.33
CA ASN A 31 -0.68 10.73 14.39
C ASN A 31 0.03 12.03 14.09
N LYS A 32 -0.49 13.11 14.65
CA LYS A 32 0.05 14.46 14.40
C LYS A 32 1.37 14.71 15.10
N LYS A 33 1.79 13.80 15.97
CA LYS A 33 3.05 13.96 16.71
C LYS A 33 4.24 13.38 15.95
N LEU A 34 3.99 12.65 14.87
CA LEU A 34 5.09 12.08 14.09
C LEU A 34 5.81 13.18 13.32
N HIS A 35 7.13 13.14 13.42
CA HIS A 35 7.96 14.00 12.60
C HIS A 35 7.78 13.59 11.13
N ILE A 36 7.88 14.56 10.23
CA ILE A 36 7.62 14.32 8.81
C ILE A 36 8.53 13.25 8.23
N ASP A 37 9.79 13.20 8.65
CA ASP A 37 10.72 12.18 8.18
C ASP A 37 10.27 10.78 8.60
N VAL A 38 9.82 10.65 9.84
CA VAL A 38 9.36 9.37 10.36
C VAL A 38 8.08 8.98 9.66
N LYS A 39 7.18 9.94 9.45
CA LYS A 39 5.93 9.69 8.73
C LYS A 39 6.19 9.20 7.32
N ASN A 40 7.06 9.90 6.58
CA ASN A 40 7.36 9.52 5.20
C ASN A 40 8.01 8.15 5.13
N ARG A 41 8.88 7.85 6.09
CA ARG A 41 9.54 6.55 6.14
C ARG A 41 8.54 5.44 6.42
N ALA A 42 7.62 5.67 7.34
CA ALA A 42 6.58 4.69 7.65
C ALA A 42 5.68 4.46 6.46
N LEU A 43 5.28 5.52 5.77
CA LEU A 43 4.44 5.39 4.58
C LEU A 43 5.17 4.66 3.46
N SER A 44 6.45 4.94 3.27
CA SER A 44 7.24 4.23 2.27
C SER A 44 7.36 2.75 2.60
N SER A 45 7.47 2.43 3.88
CA SER A 45 7.51 1.04 4.33
C SER A 45 6.21 0.32 3.99
N LEU A 46 5.07 0.99 4.17
CA LEU A 46 3.78 0.41 3.79
C LEU A 46 3.71 0.17 2.28
N MET A 47 4.22 1.11 1.50
CA MET A 47 4.23 0.95 0.05
C MET A 47 5.04 -0.28 -0.36
N SER A 48 6.21 -0.46 0.23
CA SER A 48 7.04 -1.63 -0.05
C SER A 48 6.34 -2.91 0.34
N GLN A 49 5.63 -2.89 1.45
CA GLN A 49 4.89 -4.05 1.91
C GLN A 49 3.77 -4.41 0.94
N ILE A 50 3.07 -3.41 0.40
CA ILE A 50 2.03 -3.64 -0.59
C ILE A 50 2.62 -4.25 -1.86
N GLU A 51 3.75 -3.71 -2.33
CA GLU A 51 4.42 -4.26 -3.50
C GLU A 51 4.78 -5.72 -3.31
N TRP A 52 5.28 -6.04 -2.13
CA TRP A 52 5.69 -7.40 -1.81
C TRP A 52 4.50 -8.34 -1.70
N GLU A 53 3.48 -7.95 -0.93
CA GLU A 53 2.34 -8.82 -0.65
C GLU A 53 1.46 -9.06 -1.87
N PHE A 54 1.33 -8.06 -2.73
CA PHE A 54 0.43 -8.14 -3.87
C PHE A 54 1.16 -8.21 -5.21
N ASN A 55 2.47 -8.34 -5.19
CA ASN A 55 3.27 -8.50 -6.40
C ASN A 55 3.07 -7.37 -7.40
N LEU A 56 2.99 -6.16 -6.92
CA LEU A 56 2.80 -5.03 -7.82
C LEU A 56 4.12 -4.69 -8.51
N PRO A 57 4.12 -4.54 -9.84
CA PRO A 57 5.34 -4.15 -10.55
C PRO A 57 5.71 -2.70 -10.21
N LEU A 58 6.99 -2.44 -10.21
CA LEU A 58 7.48 -1.08 -9.95
C LEU A 58 7.16 -0.13 -11.10
N GLU A 59 7.08 -0.67 -12.31
CA GLU A 59 6.77 0.13 -13.49
C GLU A 59 5.27 0.06 -13.77
N SER A 60 4.63 1.22 -13.83
CA SER A 60 3.19 1.27 -14.06
C SER A 60 2.79 0.69 -15.40
N SER A 61 3.69 0.71 -16.38
CA SER A 61 3.41 0.13 -17.69
C SER A 61 3.23 -1.39 -17.64
N LYS A 62 3.73 -2.02 -16.60
CA LYS A 62 3.61 -3.47 -16.45
C LYS A 62 2.42 -3.92 -15.62
N LEU A 63 1.61 -2.98 -15.17
CA LEU A 63 0.41 -3.31 -14.41
C LEU A 63 -0.63 -3.94 -15.33
N THR A 64 -1.25 -5.01 -14.85
CA THR A 64 -2.36 -5.62 -15.58
C THR A 64 -3.62 -4.80 -15.38
N GLU A 65 -4.65 -5.09 -16.19
CA GLU A 65 -5.95 -4.45 -16.03
C GLU A 65 -6.49 -4.66 -14.62
N GLU A 66 -6.37 -5.90 -14.12
CA GLU A 66 -6.84 -6.22 -12.78
C GLU A 66 -6.10 -5.42 -11.72
N GLN A 67 -4.78 -5.28 -11.89
CA GLN A 67 -3.99 -4.53 -10.92
C GLN A 67 -4.32 -3.05 -10.94
N ARG A 68 -4.60 -2.50 -12.12
CA ARG A 68 -4.93 -1.08 -12.26
C ARG A 68 -6.22 -0.70 -11.55
N THR A 69 -7.14 -1.64 -11.44
CA THR A 69 -8.43 -1.39 -10.80
C THR A 69 -8.51 -1.98 -9.40
N SER A 70 -7.42 -2.55 -8.90
CA SER A 70 -7.41 -3.22 -7.61
C SER A 70 -7.43 -2.25 -6.45
N GLU A 71 -7.94 -2.71 -5.32
CA GLU A 71 -7.95 -1.92 -4.11
C GLU A 71 -6.55 -1.71 -3.56
N GLU A 72 -5.68 -2.70 -3.73
CA GLU A 72 -4.31 -2.59 -3.26
C GLU A 72 -3.56 -1.49 -4.02
N LEU A 73 -3.80 -1.34 -5.31
CA LEU A 73 -3.17 -0.26 -6.06
C LEU A 73 -3.73 1.10 -5.64
N LYS A 74 -5.03 1.18 -5.42
CA LYS A 74 -5.64 2.42 -4.95
C LYS A 74 -5.04 2.84 -3.62
N LEU A 75 -4.87 1.89 -2.72
CA LEU A 75 -4.26 2.17 -1.43
C LEU A 75 -2.81 2.60 -1.60
N TYR A 76 -2.08 1.93 -2.48
CA TYR A 76 -0.69 2.26 -2.78
C TYR A 76 -0.56 3.71 -3.25
N ILE A 77 -1.42 4.12 -4.18
CA ILE A 77 -1.41 5.47 -4.71
C ILE A 77 -1.78 6.48 -3.63
N GLU A 78 -2.76 6.15 -2.81
CA GLU A 78 -3.18 7.01 -1.72
C GLU A 78 -2.06 7.24 -0.73
N ILE A 79 -1.35 6.18 -0.35
CA ILE A 79 -0.22 6.27 0.57
C ILE A 79 0.88 7.12 -0.05
N SER A 80 1.16 6.88 -1.33
CA SER A 80 2.18 7.64 -2.05
C SER A 80 1.85 9.14 -2.03
N SER A 81 0.59 9.47 -2.24
CA SER A 81 0.15 10.87 -2.26
C SER A 81 0.22 11.52 -0.89
N SER A 82 0.20 10.71 0.16
CA SER A 82 0.23 11.23 1.53
C SER A 82 1.65 11.53 2.01
N ARG A 83 2.65 11.07 1.28
CA ARG A 83 4.03 11.40 1.64
C ARG A 83 4.30 12.84 1.29
N ASP A 84 5.00 13.51 2.16
CA ASP A 84 5.31 14.93 1.99
C ASP A 84 6.78 15.10 1.68
N PHE A 85 7.06 15.50 0.45
CA PHE A 85 8.43 15.74 -0.02
C PHE A 85 8.62 17.21 -0.34
N THR A 86 8.25 18.06 0.60
CA THR A 86 8.45 19.49 0.44
C THR A 86 9.88 19.91 0.70
N ASP A 87 10.72 18.97 1.11
CA ASP A 87 12.14 19.20 1.28
C ASP A 87 12.75 19.72 -0.02
N PRO A 88 13.55 20.79 0.05
CA PRO A 88 14.18 21.35 -1.16
C PRO A 88 14.99 20.34 -1.97
N TRP A 89 15.45 19.29 -1.34
CA TRP A 89 16.22 18.26 -2.02
C TRP A 89 15.39 17.47 -3.04
N TYR A 90 14.07 17.50 -2.91
CA TYR A 90 13.16 16.79 -3.79
C TYR A 90 12.50 17.68 -4.82
N ASN A 91 12.57 18.97 -4.65
CA ASN A 91 11.92 19.91 -5.55
C ASN A 91 12.93 20.36 -6.61
N GLU A 92 13.07 19.54 -7.59
CA GLU A 92 14.02 19.80 -8.64
C GLU A 92 13.39 20.53 -9.81
#